data_1f751c50a9256f3e180d3e64caccfe20
#
_entry.id   1f751c50a9256f3e180d3e64caccfe20
#
_cell.length_a   1.000
_cell.length_b   1.000
_cell.length_c   1.000
_cell.angle_alpha   90.00
_cell.angle_beta   90.00
_cell.angle_gamma   90.00
#
_symmetry.space_group_name_H-M   'P 1'
#
loop_
_entity.id
_entity.type
_entity.pdbx_description
1 polymer ?
#
loop_
_entity_poly.entity_id
_entity_poly.type
_entity_poly.pdbx_seq_one_letter_code
_entity_poly.pdbx_strand_id
1 'polypeptide(L)'
;MNAAREIMQSEDGYPSAFRVSDPEETDMMLKLYNVDDSPLRYFLAGFEPMKRSLMLGFTEGDKGYSKNVRKTIARVARKYHARSLTGLVCKSWEHGRFNDPYLRDTLLDFGIATDTLECTVNWSNMAQVHEEVRKICHARPNTVVTTHLSHAYPQGANLYFIFIIHSETCEDFKKYHTTILDAIQKSGAAISHHHGVGKMFAPWLEGYMGRKKFGIYHVLKDYFDKDYLMNPGETIGLDLEEKDKKFLRDDIK
;
A
#
# COMPACT_ATOMS: atom_id res chain seq x y z
N MET A 1 -6.82 -10.99 4.53
CA MET A 1 -6.73 -11.04 3.04
C MET A 1 -7.86 -11.87 2.42
N ASN A 2 -8.08 -13.13 2.80
CA ASN A 2 -9.13 -13.97 2.20
C ASN A 2 -10.56 -13.40 2.34
N ALA A 3 -10.90 -12.83 3.49
CA ALA A 3 -12.18 -12.15 3.68
C ALA A 3 -12.35 -10.94 2.74
N ALA A 4 -11.29 -10.15 2.56
CA ALA A 4 -11.30 -9.02 1.64
C ALA A 4 -11.53 -9.47 0.19
N ARG A 5 -10.83 -10.52 -0.24
CA ARG A 5 -11.03 -11.13 -1.56
C ARG A 5 -12.47 -11.58 -1.77
N GLU A 6 -13.04 -12.31 -0.80
CA GLU A 6 -14.42 -12.82 -0.90
C GLU A 6 -15.46 -11.68 -0.98
N ILE A 7 -15.23 -10.58 -0.25
CA ILE A 7 -16.09 -9.39 -0.33
C ILE A 7 -16.00 -8.78 -1.74
N MET A 8 -14.78 -8.60 -2.27
CA MET A 8 -14.57 -7.95 -3.56
C MET A 8 -14.92 -8.83 -4.77
N GLN A 9 -15.06 -10.14 -4.58
CA GLN A 9 -15.50 -11.08 -5.62
C GLN A 9 -17.00 -11.43 -5.50
N SER A 10 -17.73 -10.76 -4.58
CA SER A 10 -19.18 -10.92 -4.50
C SER A 10 -19.88 -10.10 -5.58
N GLU A 11 -21.06 -10.58 -6.00
CA GLU A 11 -21.91 -9.89 -6.99
C GLU A 11 -22.85 -8.85 -6.36
N ASP A 12 -22.83 -8.70 -5.03
CA ASP A 12 -23.75 -7.86 -4.28
C ASP A 12 -23.37 -6.36 -4.24
N GLY A 13 -22.28 -5.99 -4.89
CA GLY A 13 -21.69 -4.64 -4.91
C GLY A 13 -20.49 -4.50 -3.97
N TYR A 14 -19.82 -3.36 -4.03
CA TYR A 14 -18.53 -3.11 -3.38
C TYR A 14 -18.62 -1.97 -2.35
N PRO A 15 -17.84 -2.03 -1.26
CA PRO A 15 -17.66 -0.86 -0.39
C PRO A 15 -16.99 0.28 -1.16
N SER A 16 -17.38 1.52 -0.87
CA SER A 16 -16.82 2.73 -1.50
C SER A 16 -15.41 3.02 -1.00
N ALA A 17 -15.15 2.72 0.27
CA ALA A 17 -13.81 2.68 0.85
C ALA A 17 -13.65 1.41 1.66
N PHE A 18 -12.47 0.80 1.54
CA PHE A 18 -12.18 -0.48 2.19
C PHE A 18 -10.70 -0.58 2.50
N ARG A 19 -10.39 -0.87 3.77
CA ARG A 19 -9.03 -1.02 4.27
C ARG A 19 -8.96 -2.20 5.23
N VAL A 20 -7.91 -3.00 5.10
CA VAL A 20 -7.59 -4.07 6.05
C VAL A 20 -6.15 -3.89 6.51
N SER A 21 -5.99 -3.51 7.75
CA SER A 21 -4.69 -3.36 8.41
C SER A 21 -4.16 -4.72 8.84
N ASP A 22 -2.87 -4.95 8.65
CA ASP A 22 -2.19 -6.13 9.17
C ASP A 22 -2.08 -6.06 10.71
N PRO A 23 -1.59 -7.12 11.37
CA PRO A 23 -1.52 -7.14 12.83
C PRO A 23 -0.67 -6.03 13.43
N GLU A 24 0.48 -5.70 12.83
CA GLU A 24 1.39 -4.68 13.36
C GLU A 24 0.78 -3.28 13.23
N GLU A 25 0.21 -2.96 12.05
CA GLU A 25 -0.51 -1.70 11.87
C GLU A 25 -1.72 -1.60 12.80
N THR A 26 -2.47 -2.70 12.94
CA THR A 26 -3.63 -2.73 13.84
C THR A 26 -3.25 -2.38 15.26
N ASP A 27 -2.21 -3.01 15.79
CA ASP A 27 -1.78 -2.77 17.17
C ASP A 27 -1.17 -1.38 17.34
N MET A 28 -0.45 -0.87 16.35
CA MET A 28 0.03 0.51 16.37
C MET A 28 -1.14 1.51 16.39
N MET A 29 -2.14 1.32 15.55
CA MET A 29 -3.34 2.18 15.52
C MET A 29 -4.11 2.13 16.84
N LEU A 30 -4.30 0.94 17.41
CA LEU A 30 -5.00 0.79 18.70
C LEU A 30 -4.29 1.53 19.82
N LYS A 31 -2.96 1.55 19.83
CA LYS A 31 -2.15 2.33 20.77
C LYS A 31 -2.25 3.82 20.51
N LEU A 32 -2.10 4.27 19.27
CA LEU A 32 -2.20 5.70 18.90
C LEU A 32 -3.54 6.31 19.26
N TYR A 33 -4.63 5.57 19.07
CA TYR A 33 -5.98 5.99 19.45
C TYR A 33 -6.36 5.67 20.89
N ASN A 34 -5.41 5.18 21.69
CA ASN A 34 -5.59 4.84 23.11
C ASN A 34 -6.78 3.90 23.37
N VAL A 35 -7.00 2.95 22.46
CA VAL A 35 -8.15 2.01 22.53
C VAL A 35 -7.99 1.04 23.68
N ASP A 36 -6.76 0.61 23.99
CA ASP A 36 -6.45 -0.36 25.04
C ASP A 36 -6.80 0.19 26.44
N ASP A 37 -6.79 1.52 26.63
CA ASP A 37 -7.15 2.20 27.88
C ASP A 37 -8.63 2.70 27.87
N SER A 38 -9.36 2.43 26.80
CA SER A 38 -10.74 2.84 26.64
C SER A 38 -11.73 1.66 26.86
N PRO A 39 -13.03 1.92 27.05
CA PRO A 39 -14.05 0.87 27.07
C PRO A 39 -14.08 -0.01 25.82
N LEU A 40 -13.53 0.46 24.69
CA LEU A 40 -13.44 -0.29 23.45
C LEU A 40 -12.56 -1.55 23.58
N ARG A 41 -11.67 -1.61 24.57
CA ARG A 41 -10.85 -2.80 24.88
C ARG A 41 -11.69 -4.08 25.07
N TYR A 42 -12.89 -3.96 25.59
CA TYR A 42 -13.78 -5.12 25.78
C TYR A 42 -14.19 -5.79 24.46
N PHE A 43 -14.22 -5.04 23.36
CA PHE A 43 -14.45 -5.61 22.02
C PHE A 43 -13.25 -6.39 21.48
N LEU A 44 -12.06 -6.14 22.05
CA LEU A 44 -10.81 -6.82 21.68
C LEU A 44 -10.58 -8.10 22.49
N ALA A 45 -11.42 -8.40 23.48
CA ALA A 45 -11.28 -9.60 24.31
C ALA A 45 -11.28 -10.87 23.43
N GLY A 46 -10.22 -11.69 23.56
CA GLY A 46 -10.00 -12.90 22.78
C GLY A 46 -9.29 -12.67 21.44
N PHE A 47 -8.89 -11.45 21.12
CA PHE A 47 -7.99 -11.15 20.02
C PHE A 47 -6.60 -10.82 20.55
N GLU A 48 -5.65 -11.70 20.29
CA GLU A 48 -4.28 -11.53 20.76
C GLU A 48 -3.57 -10.39 20.00
N PRO A 49 -2.78 -9.54 20.70
CA PRO A 49 -1.89 -8.58 20.05
C PRO A 49 -0.99 -9.27 19.01
N MET A 50 -0.63 -8.56 17.96
CA MET A 50 0.17 -9.04 16.82
C MET A 50 -0.44 -10.21 16.02
N LYS A 51 -1.68 -10.63 16.32
CA LYS A 51 -2.44 -11.65 15.57
C LYS A 51 -3.79 -11.17 15.10
N ARG A 52 -4.19 -9.97 15.46
CA ARG A 52 -5.47 -9.34 15.12
C ARG A 52 -5.32 -8.35 13.97
N SER A 53 -6.32 -8.29 13.10
CA SER A 53 -6.37 -7.35 11.97
C SER A 53 -7.64 -6.50 12.06
N LEU A 54 -7.52 -5.22 11.74
CA LEU A 54 -8.63 -4.27 11.70
C LEU A 54 -9.13 -4.08 10.27
N MET A 55 -10.43 -4.20 10.07
CA MET A 55 -11.07 -3.88 8.80
C MET A 55 -11.94 -2.64 8.97
N LEU A 56 -11.69 -1.63 8.17
CA LEU A 56 -12.46 -0.38 8.13
C LEU A 56 -13.01 -0.16 6.73
N GLY A 57 -14.15 0.48 6.64
CA GLY A 57 -14.74 0.86 5.36
C GLY A 57 -16.11 1.49 5.51
N PHE A 58 -16.56 2.08 4.43
CA PHE A 58 -17.91 2.62 4.31
C PHE A 58 -18.47 2.38 2.91
N THR A 59 -19.76 2.54 2.78
CA THR A 59 -20.48 2.35 1.52
C THR A 59 -21.33 3.58 1.25
N GLU A 60 -21.19 4.14 0.06
CA GLU A 60 -21.99 5.23 -0.47
C GLU A 60 -22.93 4.70 -1.55
N GLY A 61 -24.07 5.34 -1.73
CA GLY A 61 -25.09 4.96 -2.70
C GLY A 61 -26.49 4.95 -2.10
N ASP A 62 -27.45 4.45 -2.86
CA ASP A 62 -28.82 4.32 -2.36
C ASP A 62 -28.92 3.32 -1.18
N LYS A 63 -30.06 3.39 -0.45
CA LYS A 63 -30.28 2.56 0.74
C LYS A 63 -30.29 1.06 0.43
N GLY A 64 -30.75 0.67 -0.75
CA GLY A 64 -30.82 -0.74 -1.19
C GLY A 64 -29.42 -1.30 -1.43
N TYR A 65 -28.63 -0.60 -2.22
CA TYR A 65 -27.24 -0.92 -2.50
C TYR A 65 -26.41 -1.02 -1.21
N SER A 66 -26.41 0.04 -0.40
CA SER A 66 -25.63 0.08 0.84
C SER A 66 -26.04 -1.04 1.81
N LYS A 67 -27.33 -1.38 1.87
CA LYS A 67 -27.82 -2.51 2.68
C LYS A 67 -27.31 -3.86 2.17
N ASN A 68 -27.27 -4.07 0.87
CA ASN A 68 -26.77 -5.31 0.27
C ASN A 68 -25.28 -5.50 0.53
N VAL A 69 -24.48 -4.49 0.26
CA VAL A 69 -23.03 -4.52 0.54
C VAL A 69 -22.76 -4.82 2.02
N ARG A 70 -23.47 -4.15 2.95
CA ARG A 70 -23.33 -4.41 4.38
C ARG A 70 -23.72 -5.83 4.78
N LYS A 71 -24.76 -6.42 4.16
CA LYS A 71 -25.14 -7.82 4.40
C LYS A 71 -24.03 -8.78 3.96
N THR A 72 -23.45 -8.55 2.81
CA THR A 72 -22.35 -9.36 2.30
C THR A 72 -21.13 -9.26 3.19
N ILE A 73 -20.70 -8.05 3.56
CA ILE A 73 -19.61 -7.85 4.52
C ILE A 73 -19.89 -8.59 5.83
N ALA A 74 -21.10 -8.46 6.39
CA ALA A 74 -21.46 -9.13 7.64
C ALA A 74 -21.49 -10.66 7.52
N ARG A 75 -21.89 -11.20 6.36
CA ARG A 75 -21.86 -12.65 6.08
C ARG A 75 -20.43 -13.16 6.02
N VAL A 76 -19.58 -12.48 5.25
CA VAL A 76 -18.17 -12.84 5.10
C VAL A 76 -17.43 -12.68 6.44
N ALA A 77 -17.62 -11.56 7.15
CA ALA A 77 -17.01 -11.32 8.45
C ALA A 77 -17.28 -12.45 9.45
N ARG A 78 -18.54 -12.92 9.51
CA ARG A 78 -18.90 -14.07 10.37
C ARG A 78 -18.17 -15.35 9.99
N LYS A 79 -18.06 -15.64 8.69
CA LYS A 79 -17.32 -16.82 8.18
C LYS A 79 -15.86 -16.82 8.62
N TYR A 80 -15.25 -15.62 8.72
CA TYR A 80 -13.86 -15.44 9.15
C TYR A 80 -13.72 -15.05 10.63
N HIS A 81 -14.74 -15.30 11.45
CA HIS A 81 -14.76 -15.06 12.90
C HIS A 81 -14.46 -13.60 13.30
N ALA A 82 -14.73 -12.64 12.41
CA ALA A 82 -14.56 -11.24 12.72
C ALA A 82 -15.71 -10.73 13.60
N ARG A 83 -15.39 -9.81 14.50
CA ARG A 83 -16.36 -9.09 15.32
C ARG A 83 -16.61 -7.71 14.77
N SER A 84 -17.86 -7.28 14.77
CA SER A 84 -18.21 -5.91 14.40
C SER A 84 -17.87 -4.97 15.55
N LEU A 85 -17.08 -3.95 15.25
CA LEU A 85 -16.90 -2.79 16.11
C LEU A 85 -17.99 -1.74 15.84
N THR A 86 -18.01 -0.67 16.62
CA THR A 86 -18.94 0.44 16.39
C THR A 86 -18.53 1.28 15.16
N GLY A 87 -19.49 1.92 14.50
CA GLY A 87 -19.19 2.86 13.40
C GLY A 87 -18.37 4.09 13.83
N LEU A 88 -18.17 4.29 15.13
CA LEU A 88 -17.35 5.39 15.67
C LEU A 88 -15.89 5.25 15.26
N VAL A 89 -15.35 4.05 15.24
CA VAL A 89 -13.95 3.80 14.82
C VAL A 89 -13.74 4.22 13.36
N CYS A 90 -14.69 3.87 12.47
CA CYS A 90 -14.61 4.25 11.07
C CYS A 90 -14.75 5.77 10.88
N LYS A 91 -15.65 6.42 11.60
CA LYS A 91 -15.82 7.89 11.56
C LYS A 91 -14.59 8.62 12.09
N SER A 92 -13.98 8.13 13.16
CA SER A 92 -12.75 8.70 13.70
C SER A 92 -11.60 8.60 12.69
N TRP A 93 -11.44 7.46 12.04
CA TRP A 93 -10.47 7.28 10.98
C TRP A 93 -10.75 8.19 9.78
N GLU A 94 -11.99 8.27 9.31
CA GLU A 94 -12.39 9.14 8.20
C GLU A 94 -12.05 10.62 8.46
N HIS A 95 -12.22 11.07 9.70
CA HIS A 95 -11.93 12.45 10.10
C HIS A 95 -10.42 12.69 10.28
N GLY A 96 -9.70 11.71 10.83
CA GLY A 96 -8.28 11.83 11.18
C GLY A 96 -7.29 11.59 10.03
N ARG A 97 -7.70 10.89 8.97
CA ARG A 97 -6.80 10.43 7.89
C ARG A 97 -6.05 11.52 7.13
N PHE A 98 -6.48 12.76 7.25
CA PHE A 98 -5.82 13.92 6.60
C PHE A 98 -4.71 14.53 7.45
N ASN A 99 -4.50 14.06 8.69
CA ASN A 99 -3.49 14.58 9.61
C ASN A 99 -2.14 13.84 9.49
N ASP A 100 -2.11 12.66 8.87
CA ASP A 100 -0.92 11.82 8.77
C ASP A 100 0.31 12.53 8.15
N PRO A 101 0.18 13.39 7.11
CA PRO A 101 1.32 14.11 6.55
C PRO A 101 2.04 15.03 7.54
N TYR A 102 1.32 15.62 8.49
CA TYR A 102 1.93 16.51 9.50
C TYR A 102 2.79 15.75 10.51
N LEU A 103 2.42 14.50 10.80
CA LEU A 103 3.23 13.64 11.67
C LEU A 103 4.61 13.37 11.05
N ARG A 104 4.67 13.16 9.73
CA ARG A 104 5.93 12.94 9.01
C ARG A 104 6.90 14.11 9.21
N ASP A 105 6.42 15.34 9.04
CA ASP A 105 7.27 16.53 9.15
C ASP A 105 7.79 16.68 10.58
N THR A 106 6.95 16.43 11.56
CA THR A 106 7.36 16.44 12.98
C THR A 106 8.43 15.36 13.28
N LEU A 107 8.30 14.17 12.73
CA LEU A 107 9.25 13.08 12.94
C LEU A 107 10.63 13.38 12.32
N LEU A 108 10.66 14.07 11.19
CA LEU A 108 11.91 14.47 10.53
C LEU A 108 12.78 15.37 11.41
N ASP A 109 12.19 16.23 12.24
CA ASP A 109 12.92 17.07 13.19
C ASP A 109 13.71 16.25 14.23
N PHE A 110 13.34 14.98 14.43
CA PHE A 110 14.02 14.04 15.32
C PHE A 110 14.92 13.04 14.58
N GLY A 111 15.20 13.25 13.30
CA GLY A 111 15.97 12.30 12.48
C GLY A 111 15.23 11.00 12.18
N ILE A 112 13.90 11.01 12.34
CA ILE A 112 13.05 9.87 12.04
C ILE A 112 12.40 10.09 10.68
N ALA A 113 12.77 9.27 9.70
CA ALA A 113 12.16 9.28 8.39
C ALA A 113 11.01 8.28 8.32
N THR A 114 9.91 8.71 7.75
CA THR A 114 8.77 7.83 7.41
C THR A 114 8.41 8.02 5.95
N ASP A 115 8.11 6.92 5.29
CA ASP A 115 7.63 6.95 3.91
C ASP A 115 6.69 5.78 3.64
N THR A 116 6.04 5.84 2.50
CA THR A 116 5.04 4.86 2.07
C THR A 116 5.38 4.35 0.69
N LEU A 117 5.50 3.04 0.56
CA LEU A 117 5.58 2.35 -0.72
C LEU A 117 4.32 1.54 -0.94
N GLU A 118 3.80 1.60 -2.14
CA GLU A 118 2.60 0.87 -2.50
C GLU A 118 2.82 0.02 -3.75
N CYS A 119 2.10 -1.09 -3.82
CA CYS A 119 2.15 -1.96 -4.98
C CYS A 119 0.80 -2.64 -5.22
N THR A 120 0.46 -2.85 -6.49
CA THR A 120 -0.73 -3.62 -6.84
C THR A 120 -0.41 -5.09 -7.00
N VAL A 121 -1.24 -5.93 -6.39
CA VAL A 121 -1.02 -7.38 -6.33
C VAL A 121 -2.30 -8.12 -6.64
N ASN A 122 -2.21 -9.17 -7.45
CA ASN A 122 -3.30 -10.11 -7.64
C ASN A 122 -3.56 -10.92 -6.36
N TRP A 123 -4.81 -11.32 -6.12
CA TRP A 123 -5.18 -12.10 -4.93
C TRP A 123 -4.38 -13.39 -4.75
N SER A 124 -3.94 -14.03 -5.84
CA SER A 124 -3.12 -15.25 -5.78
C SER A 124 -1.76 -15.03 -5.13
N ASN A 125 -1.16 -13.86 -5.31
CA ASN A 125 0.19 -13.55 -4.85
C ASN A 125 0.22 -12.65 -3.61
N MET A 126 -0.96 -12.23 -3.13
CA MET A 126 -1.09 -11.22 -2.07
C MET A 126 -0.33 -11.58 -0.79
N ALA A 127 -0.47 -12.81 -0.32
CA ALA A 127 0.19 -13.25 0.92
C ALA A 127 1.71 -13.31 0.75
N GLN A 128 2.18 -13.84 -0.38
CA GLN A 128 3.61 -13.95 -0.67
C GLN A 128 4.27 -12.56 -0.75
N VAL A 129 3.68 -11.64 -1.51
CA VAL A 129 4.22 -10.27 -1.64
C VAL A 129 4.26 -9.55 -0.28
N HIS A 130 3.18 -9.68 0.49
CA HIS A 130 3.12 -9.09 1.83
C HIS A 130 4.26 -9.62 2.72
N GLU A 131 4.47 -10.92 2.76
CA GLU A 131 5.49 -11.55 3.59
C GLU A 131 6.92 -11.20 3.13
N GLU A 132 7.21 -11.33 1.84
CA GLU A 132 8.53 -11.08 1.26
C GLU A 132 8.97 -9.62 1.44
N VAL A 133 8.09 -8.66 1.13
CA VAL A 133 8.42 -7.23 1.26
C VAL A 133 8.60 -6.85 2.73
N ARG A 134 7.72 -7.30 3.61
CA ARG A 134 7.87 -7.03 5.05
C ARG A 134 9.14 -7.62 5.64
N LYS A 135 9.52 -8.82 5.22
CA LYS A 135 10.80 -9.44 5.63
C LYS A 135 11.99 -8.57 5.26
N ILE A 136 11.99 -7.98 4.08
CA ILE A 136 13.05 -7.05 3.65
C ILE A 136 12.99 -5.76 4.46
N CYS A 137 11.82 -5.21 4.72
CA CYS A 137 11.69 -4.02 5.55
C CYS A 137 12.25 -4.25 6.97
N HIS A 138 11.92 -5.36 7.59
CA HIS A 138 12.40 -5.72 8.94
C HIS A 138 13.88 -6.16 9.01
N ALA A 139 14.53 -6.39 7.86
CA ALA A 139 15.96 -6.69 7.85
C ALA A 139 16.81 -5.51 8.32
N ARG A 140 16.28 -4.28 8.27
CA ARG A 140 16.90 -3.11 8.90
C ARG A 140 16.53 -3.07 10.39
N PRO A 141 17.51 -3.01 11.30
CA PRO A 141 17.24 -2.90 12.74
C PRO A 141 16.47 -1.61 13.08
N ASN A 142 15.71 -1.65 14.18
CA ASN A 142 14.96 -0.49 14.70
C ASN A 142 14.00 0.12 13.66
N THR A 143 13.39 -0.73 12.85
CA THR A 143 12.41 -0.33 11.84
C THR A 143 11.01 -0.74 12.29
N VAL A 144 10.07 0.20 12.25
CA VAL A 144 8.64 -0.09 12.36
C VAL A 144 8.08 -0.21 10.95
N VAL A 145 7.34 -1.27 10.69
CA VAL A 145 6.71 -1.51 9.38
C VAL A 145 5.24 -1.83 9.58
N THR A 146 4.39 -1.03 9.02
CA THR A 146 2.95 -1.28 9.02
C THR A 146 2.48 -1.54 7.60
N THR A 147 1.46 -2.38 7.45
CA THR A 147 0.95 -2.70 6.12
C THR A 147 -0.56 -2.81 6.13
N HIS A 148 -1.18 -2.19 5.16
CA HIS A 148 -2.60 -2.41 4.94
C HIS A 148 -2.90 -2.70 3.46
N LEU A 149 -3.97 -3.42 3.28
CA LEU A 149 -4.63 -3.62 2.00
C LEU A 149 -5.68 -2.53 1.82
N SER A 150 -5.66 -1.86 0.68
CA SER A 150 -6.65 -0.87 0.28
C SER A 150 -6.89 -0.94 -1.23
N HIS A 151 -7.74 -0.06 -1.79
CA HIS A 151 -8.03 -0.04 -3.22
C HIS A 151 -8.22 -1.46 -3.78
N ALA A 152 -9.22 -2.15 -3.22
CA ALA A 152 -9.48 -3.54 -3.55
C ALA A 152 -10.40 -3.67 -4.77
N TYR A 153 -10.09 -4.64 -5.62
CA TYR A 153 -10.78 -4.96 -6.87
C TYR A 153 -11.11 -6.46 -6.92
N PRO A 154 -11.97 -6.92 -7.82
CA PRO A 154 -12.20 -8.35 -7.99
C PRO A 154 -10.93 -9.16 -8.31
N GLN A 155 -9.94 -8.56 -8.98
CA GLN A 155 -8.70 -9.21 -9.41
C GLN A 155 -7.58 -9.17 -8.38
N GLY A 156 -7.55 -8.16 -7.54
CA GLY A 156 -6.45 -7.92 -6.61
C GLY A 156 -6.70 -6.69 -5.74
N ALA A 157 -5.66 -6.23 -5.08
CA ALA A 157 -5.71 -5.02 -4.28
C ALA A 157 -4.35 -4.36 -4.19
N ASN A 158 -4.34 -3.16 -3.65
CA ASN A 158 -3.13 -2.44 -3.34
C ASN A 158 -2.63 -2.80 -1.93
N LEU A 159 -1.34 -3.09 -1.79
CA LEU A 159 -0.64 -3.19 -0.52
C LEU A 159 0.13 -1.91 -0.27
N TYR A 160 -0.08 -1.33 0.88
CA TYR A 160 0.59 -0.15 1.40
C TYR A 160 1.60 -0.57 2.46
N PHE A 161 2.87 -0.29 2.24
CA PHE A 161 3.94 -0.51 3.20
C PHE A 161 4.41 0.83 3.74
N ILE A 162 4.11 1.11 4.99
CA ILE A 162 4.58 2.32 5.67
C ILE A 162 5.74 1.89 6.55
N PHE A 163 6.89 2.54 6.41
CA PHE A 163 8.03 2.29 7.26
C PHE A 163 8.46 3.55 8.00
N ILE A 164 8.94 3.35 9.21
CA ILE A 164 9.47 4.40 10.09
C ILE A 164 10.86 3.96 10.51
N ILE A 165 11.86 4.76 10.18
CA ILE A 165 13.28 4.46 10.40
C ILE A 165 14.01 5.67 10.97
N HIS A 166 15.07 5.43 11.74
CA HIS A 166 16.07 6.45 11.97
C HIS A 166 17.01 6.50 10.76
N SER A 167 17.18 7.66 10.15
CA SER A 167 18.05 7.86 9.01
C SER A 167 18.80 9.18 9.15
N GLU A 168 20.13 9.11 9.15
CA GLU A 168 20.98 10.28 9.30
C GLU A 168 21.23 11.03 8.00
N THR A 169 21.07 10.33 6.86
CA THR A 169 21.36 10.90 5.53
C THR A 169 20.30 10.53 4.52
N CYS A 170 20.12 11.40 3.54
CA CYS A 170 19.26 11.14 2.39
C CYS A 170 19.73 9.92 1.57
N GLU A 171 21.04 9.66 1.56
CA GLU A 171 21.58 8.50 0.84
C GLU A 171 21.23 7.18 1.53
N ASP A 172 21.35 7.10 2.86
CA ASP A 172 20.91 5.95 3.65
C ASP A 172 19.43 5.66 3.44
N PHE A 173 18.60 6.71 3.49
CA PHE A 173 17.18 6.60 3.18
C PHE A 173 16.93 6.04 1.77
N LYS A 174 17.55 6.62 0.75
CA LYS A 174 17.40 6.17 -0.65
C LYS A 174 17.85 4.74 -0.85
N LYS A 175 18.94 4.32 -0.22
CA LYS A 175 19.42 2.94 -0.27
C LYS A 175 18.39 1.96 0.31
N TYR A 176 17.83 2.29 1.46
CA TYR A 176 16.79 1.46 2.08
C TYR A 176 15.53 1.40 1.21
N HIS A 177 15.05 2.54 0.73
CA HIS A 177 13.91 2.64 -0.17
C HIS A 177 14.10 1.80 -1.44
N THR A 178 15.28 1.88 -2.06
CA THR A 178 15.68 1.06 -3.22
C THR A 178 15.57 -0.44 -2.91
N THR A 179 16.02 -0.87 -1.74
CA THR A 179 15.97 -2.28 -1.32
C THR A 179 14.52 -2.78 -1.25
N ILE A 180 13.58 -1.95 -0.79
CA ILE A 180 12.17 -2.29 -0.72
C ILE A 180 11.55 -2.36 -2.13
N LEU A 181 11.86 -1.40 -3.01
CA LEU A 181 11.41 -1.42 -4.41
C LEU A 181 11.91 -2.65 -5.16
N ASP A 182 13.16 -3.04 -4.93
CA ASP A 182 13.73 -4.27 -5.48
C ASP A 182 12.92 -5.51 -5.04
N ALA A 183 12.53 -5.55 -3.78
CA ALA A 183 11.71 -6.64 -3.26
C ALA A 183 10.31 -6.65 -3.87
N ILE A 184 9.67 -5.50 -3.99
CA ILE A 184 8.35 -5.35 -4.62
C ILE A 184 8.39 -5.87 -6.06
N GLN A 185 9.36 -5.44 -6.86
CA GLN A 185 9.44 -5.88 -8.25
C GLN A 185 9.79 -7.37 -8.38
N LYS A 186 10.72 -7.87 -7.57
CA LYS A 186 11.10 -9.31 -7.56
C LYS A 186 9.95 -10.22 -7.17
N SER A 187 9.06 -9.76 -6.30
CA SER A 187 7.85 -10.51 -5.91
C SER A 187 6.77 -10.57 -7.00
N GLY A 188 6.96 -9.87 -8.12
CA GLY A 188 6.02 -9.83 -9.24
C GLY A 188 4.84 -8.87 -9.05
N ALA A 189 4.89 -8.01 -8.05
CA ALA A 189 3.92 -6.95 -7.86
C ALA A 189 4.17 -5.78 -8.83
N ALA A 190 3.13 -5.00 -9.13
CA ALA A 190 3.30 -3.73 -9.83
C ALA A 190 3.98 -2.72 -8.91
N ILE A 191 4.93 -1.96 -9.45
CA ILE A 191 5.76 -1.04 -8.65
C ILE A 191 5.03 0.19 -8.11
N SER A 192 3.87 0.51 -8.64
CA SER A 192 2.98 1.56 -8.15
C SER A 192 1.55 1.32 -8.60
N HIS A 193 0.59 1.86 -7.87
CA HIS A 193 -0.83 1.88 -8.22
C HIS A 193 -1.32 3.31 -8.52
N HIS A 194 -1.15 4.25 -7.57
CA HIS A 194 -1.66 5.61 -7.71
C HIS A 194 -0.69 6.71 -7.23
N HIS A 195 0.46 6.36 -6.67
CA HIS A 195 1.48 7.35 -6.27
C HIS A 195 2.24 7.92 -7.47
N GLY A 196 2.14 7.27 -8.62
CA GLY A 196 2.92 7.63 -9.79
C GLY A 196 4.35 7.10 -9.76
N VAL A 197 5.07 7.32 -10.84
CA VAL A 197 6.44 6.80 -11.00
C VAL A 197 7.49 7.83 -10.53
N GLY A 198 7.44 9.05 -11.05
CA GLY A 198 8.43 10.09 -10.74
C GLY A 198 9.87 9.60 -10.89
N LYS A 199 10.81 10.34 -10.33
CA LYS A 199 12.24 9.96 -10.32
C LYS A 199 12.54 8.72 -9.49
N MET A 200 11.81 8.52 -8.39
CA MET A 200 12.12 7.47 -7.43
C MET A 200 11.87 6.07 -7.98
N PHE A 201 10.86 5.89 -8.81
CA PHE A 201 10.45 4.58 -9.37
C PHE A 201 10.90 4.40 -10.82
N ALA A 202 11.31 5.47 -11.50
CA ALA A 202 11.74 5.45 -12.88
C ALA A 202 12.77 4.35 -13.21
N PRO A 203 13.80 4.07 -12.37
CA PRO A 203 14.77 3.02 -12.64
C PRO A 203 14.16 1.61 -12.82
N TRP A 204 13.02 1.34 -12.24
CA TRP A 204 12.36 0.02 -12.30
C TRP A 204 11.32 -0.10 -13.42
N LEU A 205 10.83 1.02 -13.97
CA LEU A 205 9.65 0.98 -14.83
C LEU A 205 9.88 0.21 -16.12
N GLU A 206 11.00 0.42 -16.81
CA GLU A 206 11.30 -0.32 -18.05
C GLU A 206 11.44 -1.82 -17.78
N GLY A 207 12.11 -2.20 -16.70
CA GLY A 207 12.21 -3.60 -16.27
C GLY A 207 10.87 -4.24 -15.93
N TYR A 208 9.95 -3.47 -15.35
CA TYR A 208 8.60 -3.92 -15.07
C TYR A 208 7.74 -4.08 -16.33
N MET A 209 7.77 -3.10 -17.22
CA MET A 209 6.94 -3.08 -18.43
C MET A 209 7.49 -3.93 -19.56
N GLY A 210 8.81 -4.06 -19.65
CA GLY A 210 9.55 -4.61 -20.77
C GLY A 210 9.81 -3.56 -21.87
N ARG A 211 10.94 -3.70 -22.56
CA ARG A 211 11.47 -2.72 -23.54
C ARG A 211 10.48 -2.36 -24.66
N LYS A 212 9.75 -3.33 -25.20
CA LYS A 212 8.80 -3.07 -26.28
C LYS A 212 7.65 -2.14 -25.87
N LYS A 213 7.06 -2.38 -24.68
CA LYS A 213 5.98 -1.53 -24.18
C LYS A 213 6.52 -0.17 -23.75
N PHE A 214 7.69 -0.13 -23.13
CA PHE A 214 8.35 1.09 -22.73
C PHE A 214 8.72 1.97 -23.94
N GLY A 215 9.10 1.36 -25.06
CA GLY A 215 9.40 2.05 -26.32
C GLY A 215 8.23 2.91 -26.86
N ILE A 216 6.97 2.57 -26.52
CA ILE A 216 5.81 3.39 -26.89
C ILE A 216 5.91 4.79 -26.26
N TYR A 217 6.41 4.89 -25.02
CA TYR A 217 6.58 6.18 -24.35
C TYR A 217 7.68 7.02 -25.01
N HIS A 218 8.75 6.41 -25.52
CA HIS A 218 9.76 7.12 -26.32
C HIS A 218 9.15 7.73 -27.57
N VAL A 219 8.38 6.96 -28.34
CA VAL A 219 7.70 7.44 -29.56
C VAL A 219 6.78 8.62 -29.24
N LEU A 220 5.99 8.52 -28.16
CA LEU A 220 5.10 9.60 -27.75
C LEU A 220 5.90 10.84 -27.30
N LYS A 221 6.95 10.65 -26.52
CA LYS A 221 7.82 11.75 -26.07
C LYS A 221 8.46 12.46 -27.25
N ASP A 222 9.06 11.73 -28.17
CA ASP A 222 9.72 12.28 -29.36
C ASP A 222 8.74 13.01 -30.27
N TYR A 223 7.49 12.58 -30.33
CA TYR A 223 6.46 13.24 -31.14
C TYR A 223 5.97 14.56 -30.52
N PHE A 224 5.70 14.57 -29.19
CA PHE A 224 5.11 15.73 -28.53
C PHE A 224 6.14 16.70 -27.94
N ASP A 225 7.34 16.26 -27.63
CA ASP A 225 8.38 17.03 -26.95
C ASP A 225 9.78 16.61 -27.41
N LYS A 226 10.03 16.81 -28.69
CA LYS A 226 11.25 16.40 -29.39
C LYS A 226 12.54 16.91 -28.72
N ASP A 227 12.49 18.09 -28.14
CA ASP A 227 13.65 18.74 -27.52
C ASP A 227 13.74 18.45 -26.01
N TYR A 228 12.89 17.56 -25.49
CA TYR A 228 12.84 17.13 -24.08
C TYR A 228 12.78 18.30 -23.09
N LEU A 229 11.97 19.33 -23.40
CA LEU A 229 11.81 20.53 -22.58
C LEU A 229 10.84 20.33 -21.42
N MET A 230 9.89 19.40 -21.54
CA MET A 230 8.88 19.14 -20.53
C MET A 230 9.36 18.09 -19.53
N ASN A 231 9.34 18.46 -18.24
CA ASN A 231 9.76 17.60 -17.12
C ASN A 231 11.14 16.95 -17.33
N PRO A 232 12.21 17.71 -17.59
CA PRO A 232 13.55 17.16 -17.80
C PRO A 232 14.00 16.39 -16.53
N GLY A 233 14.53 15.17 -16.73
CA GLY A 233 14.95 14.29 -15.64
C GLY A 233 13.79 13.65 -14.85
N GLU A 234 12.53 13.84 -15.25
CA GLU A 234 11.34 13.26 -14.59
C GLU A 234 10.39 12.53 -15.57
N THR A 235 10.91 12.12 -16.69
CA THR A 235 10.15 11.51 -17.79
C THR A 235 9.97 10.00 -17.62
N ILE A 236 9.57 9.54 -16.44
CA ILE A 236 9.34 8.12 -16.12
C ILE A 236 10.52 7.19 -16.46
N GLY A 237 11.72 7.74 -16.60
CA GLY A 237 12.96 7.00 -16.93
C GLY A 237 13.31 6.95 -18.40
N LEU A 238 12.65 7.73 -19.28
CA LEU A 238 12.98 7.80 -20.71
C LEU A 238 14.37 8.38 -20.96
N ASP A 239 14.85 9.23 -20.07
CA ASP A 239 16.13 9.90 -20.05
C ASP A 239 17.19 9.24 -19.17
N LEU A 240 16.91 8.03 -18.62
CA LEU A 240 17.88 7.28 -17.83
C LEU A 240 18.87 6.52 -18.70
N GLU A 241 20.15 6.55 -18.31
CA GLU A 241 21.16 5.70 -18.89
C GLU A 241 20.94 4.22 -18.53
N GLU A 242 21.36 3.28 -19.39
CA GLU A 242 21.18 1.84 -19.17
C GLU A 242 21.76 1.35 -17.82
N LYS A 243 22.87 1.96 -17.36
CA LYS A 243 23.50 1.63 -16.07
C LYS A 243 22.62 1.95 -14.84
N ASP A 244 21.68 2.91 -14.99
CA ASP A 244 20.81 3.38 -13.92
C ASP A 244 19.45 2.66 -13.90
N LYS A 245 19.18 1.85 -14.92
CA LYS A 245 17.96 1.05 -15.03
C LYS A 245 18.08 -0.27 -14.26
N LYS A 246 16.96 -0.73 -13.70
CA LYS A 246 16.88 -1.93 -12.87
C LYS A 246 16.12 -3.06 -13.56
N PHE A 247 16.64 -4.27 -13.42
CA PHE A 247 15.96 -5.51 -13.85
C PHE A 247 15.45 -5.49 -15.30
N LEU A 248 16.29 -4.99 -16.21
CA LEU A 248 16.01 -5.04 -17.63
C LEU A 248 15.77 -6.50 -18.05
N ARG A 249 14.64 -6.74 -18.69
CA ARG A 249 14.28 -8.05 -19.24
C ARG A 249 14.66 -8.09 -20.71
N ASP A 250 15.64 -8.93 -21.04
CA ASP A 250 16.04 -9.17 -22.44
C ASP A 250 15.13 -10.22 -23.13
N ASP A 251 14.35 -10.95 -22.34
CA ASP A 251 13.52 -12.08 -22.77
C ASP A 251 12.13 -11.70 -23.32
N ILE A 252 11.74 -10.43 -23.24
CA ILE A 252 10.51 -9.93 -23.88
C ILE A 252 10.87 -9.41 -25.28
N LYS A 253 11.28 -10.34 -26.15
CA LYS A 253 11.43 -10.08 -27.59
C LYS A 253 10.10 -10.00 -28.31
#